data_be16d74bb624baa3477caabc599abf59
#
_entry.id   be16d74bb624baa3477caabc599abf59
#
_cell.length_a   1.000
_cell.length_b   1.000
_cell.length_c   1.000
_cell.angle_alpha   90.00
_cell.angle_beta   90.00
_cell.angle_gamma   90.00
#
_symmetry.space_group_name_H-M   'P 1'
#
loop_
_entity.id
_entity.type
_entity.pdbx_description
1 polymer ?
#
loop_
_entity_poly.entity_id
_entity_poly.type
_entity_poly.pdbx_seq_one_letter_code
_entity_poly.pdbx_strand_id
1 'polypeptide(L)'
;MLKKTFAALALGTALLSAGQAMAAEYKIDKEGQHAFVDWKISHLGYSFIHGTFKDFDGNFSWDSAKPEASKISVDLKTASLWSNHAERDKHIASADFLDVKKYPDAKFVSTSVKSTGDKTADVTGDLTMHGVTKPVTFKATFNGEGKDLSLIHI
;
A
#
# COMPACT_ATOMS: atom_id res chain seq x y z
N MET A 1 0.05 46.05 -64.44
CA MET A 1 -0.79 45.71 -63.25
C MET A 1 -0.29 44.38 -62.70
N LEU A 2 0.45 44.43 -61.62
CA LEU A 2 1.11 43.27 -61.03
C LEU A 2 0.23 42.72 -59.92
N LYS A 3 -0.34 41.51 -60.06
CA LYS A 3 -1.12 40.84 -59.00
C LYS A 3 -0.16 40.09 -58.08
N LYS A 4 -0.05 40.55 -56.85
CA LYS A 4 0.69 39.87 -55.76
C LYS A 4 -0.22 38.84 -55.10
N THR A 5 0.08 37.57 -55.29
CA THR A 5 -0.55 36.44 -54.55
C THR A 5 0.20 36.23 -53.24
N PHE A 6 -0.49 36.44 -52.11
CA PHE A 6 0.00 36.07 -50.77
C PHE A 6 -0.33 34.59 -50.52
N ALA A 7 0.70 33.78 -50.41
CA ALA A 7 0.56 32.40 -49.89
C ALA A 7 0.61 32.46 -48.37
N ALA A 8 -0.49 32.14 -47.72
CA ALA A 8 -0.55 31.98 -46.28
C ALA A 8 -0.05 30.59 -45.91
N LEU A 9 1.09 30.53 -45.21
CA LEU A 9 1.67 29.32 -44.68
C LEU A 9 0.97 29.04 -43.33
N ALA A 10 0.00 28.12 -43.28
CA ALA A 10 -0.64 27.66 -42.05
C ALA A 10 0.31 26.67 -41.36
N LEU A 11 0.98 27.15 -40.30
CA LEU A 11 1.78 26.31 -39.39
C LEU A 11 0.85 25.57 -38.47
N GLY A 12 0.52 24.31 -38.77
CA GLY A 12 -0.26 23.45 -37.94
C GLY A 12 0.57 23.00 -36.72
N THR A 13 0.32 23.58 -35.56
CA THR A 13 0.82 23.07 -34.27
C THR A 13 0.05 21.81 -33.92
N ALA A 14 0.63 20.64 -34.18
CA ALA A 14 0.17 19.38 -33.66
C ALA A 14 0.46 19.39 -32.13
N LEU A 15 -0.53 19.65 -31.34
CA LEU A 15 -0.50 19.39 -29.89
C LEU A 15 -0.43 17.89 -29.70
N LEU A 16 0.77 17.37 -29.50
CA LEU A 16 0.98 16.04 -28.92
C LEU A 16 0.46 16.07 -27.48
N SER A 17 -0.80 15.69 -27.29
CA SER A 17 -1.32 15.33 -25.98
C SER A 17 -0.60 14.03 -25.57
N ALA A 18 0.54 14.16 -24.90
CA ALA A 18 1.13 13.07 -24.15
C ALA A 18 0.11 12.74 -23.05
N GLY A 19 -0.69 11.69 -23.29
CA GLY A 19 -1.53 11.12 -22.24
C GLY A 19 -0.64 10.81 -21.06
N GLN A 20 -0.82 11.51 -19.96
CA GLN A 20 -0.16 11.16 -18.72
C GLN A 20 -0.70 9.79 -18.33
N ALA A 21 0.12 8.77 -18.38
CA ALA A 21 -0.19 7.49 -17.77
C ALA A 21 -0.44 7.79 -16.28
N MET A 22 -1.69 7.72 -15.87
CA MET A 22 -2.02 7.84 -14.45
C MET A 22 -1.69 6.50 -13.79
N ALA A 23 -1.10 6.55 -12.60
CA ALA A 23 -0.90 5.36 -11.78
C ALA A 23 -2.23 4.60 -11.65
N ALA A 24 -2.19 3.29 -11.84
CA ALA A 24 -3.37 2.46 -11.64
C ALA A 24 -3.66 2.35 -10.13
N GLU A 25 -4.94 2.40 -9.79
CA GLU A 25 -5.42 2.24 -8.41
C GLU A 25 -5.84 0.79 -8.19
N TYR A 26 -5.36 0.23 -7.08
CA TYR A 26 -5.62 -1.14 -6.68
C TYR A 26 -6.23 -1.18 -5.29
N LYS A 27 -7.14 -2.10 -5.07
CA LYS A 27 -7.65 -2.44 -3.74
C LYS A 27 -6.96 -3.71 -3.24
N ILE A 28 -6.64 -3.76 -1.94
CA ILE A 28 -6.11 -4.98 -1.33
C ILE A 28 -7.21 -6.05 -1.34
N ASP A 29 -6.91 -7.20 -1.95
CA ASP A 29 -7.84 -8.33 -2.04
C ASP A 29 -7.87 -9.12 -0.74
N LYS A 30 -8.78 -8.73 0.16
CA LYS A 30 -9.06 -9.47 1.38
C LYS A 30 -10.14 -10.55 1.18
N GLU A 31 -11.02 -10.40 0.20
CA GLU A 31 -12.13 -11.33 -0.03
C GLU A 31 -11.62 -12.66 -0.58
N GLY A 32 -10.65 -12.63 -1.50
CA GLY A 32 -9.95 -13.81 -2.01
C GLY A 32 -8.98 -14.43 -1.02
N GLN A 33 -8.74 -13.79 0.15
CA GLN A 33 -7.78 -14.20 1.17
C GLN A 33 -6.34 -14.35 0.63
N HIS A 34 -5.97 -13.51 -0.35
CA HIS A 34 -4.62 -13.46 -0.92
C HIS A 34 -3.76 -12.36 -0.27
N ALA A 35 -4.32 -11.63 0.70
CA ALA A 35 -3.64 -10.57 1.43
C ALA A 35 -3.62 -10.87 2.92
N PHE A 36 -2.51 -10.53 3.58
CA PHE A 36 -2.29 -10.80 5.00
C PHE A 36 -1.61 -9.59 5.65
N VAL A 37 -1.95 -9.35 6.91
CA VAL A 37 -1.19 -8.44 7.79
C VAL A 37 -0.67 -9.28 8.95
N ASP A 38 0.53 -9.78 8.79
CA ASP A 38 1.16 -10.66 9.77
C ASP A 38 2.08 -9.87 10.69
N TRP A 39 2.26 -10.37 11.89
CA TRP A 39 3.20 -9.83 12.86
C TRP A 39 4.02 -10.93 13.51
N LYS A 40 5.20 -10.55 13.95
CA LYS A 40 6.14 -11.41 14.65
C LYS A 40 6.76 -10.63 15.80
N ILE A 41 6.79 -11.21 16.98
CA ILE A 41 7.40 -10.59 18.15
C ILE A 41 8.33 -11.60 18.86
N SER A 42 9.46 -11.11 19.34
CA SER A 42 10.36 -11.91 20.19
C SER A 42 9.73 -12.12 21.57
N HIS A 43 9.76 -13.35 22.04
CA HIS A 43 9.31 -13.72 23.37
C HIS A 43 10.52 -14.05 24.24
N LEU A 44 10.86 -13.16 25.16
CA LEU A 44 11.96 -13.27 26.13
C LEU A 44 13.34 -13.56 25.50
N GLY A 45 13.52 -13.28 24.19
CA GLY A 45 14.75 -13.57 23.47
C GLY A 45 14.96 -15.04 23.08
N TYR A 46 14.08 -15.95 23.46
CA TYR A 46 14.23 -17.39 23.22
C TYR A 46 13.41 -17.92 22.04
N SER A 47 12.28 -17.29 21.75
CA SER A 47 11.36 -17.74 20.71
C SER A 47 10.67 -16.57 20.04
N PHE A 48 9.88 -16.86 19.01
CA PHE A 48 9.04 -15.89 18.36
C PHE A 48 7.58 -16.33 18.42
N ILE A 49 6.73 -15.37 18.72
CA ILE A 49 5.29 -15.50 18.56
C ILE A 49 4.92 -14.88 17.22
N HIS A 50 4.10 -15.57 16.46
CA HIS A 50 3.54 -15.11 15.20
C HIS A 50 2.04 -14.93 15.35
N GLY A 51 1.49 -14.00 14.58
CA GLY A 51 0.06 -13.80 14.49
C GLY A 51 -0.30 -12.94 13.28
N THR A 52 -1.57 -12.71 13.11
CA THR A 52 -2.12 -11.89 12.02
C THR A 52 -3.24 -11.01 12.55
N PHE A 53 -3.55 -9.95 11.79
CA PHE A 53 -4.80 -9.21 11.92
C PHE A 53 -5.73 -9.64 10.78
N LYS A 54 -6.91 -10.16 11.13
CA LYS A 54 -7.85 -10.75 10.17
C LYS A 54 -8.78 -9.74 9.50
N ASP A 55 -8.96 -8.56 10.10
CA ASP A 55 -9.80 -7.50 9.57
C ASP A 55 -8.96 -6.27 9.26
N PHE A 56 -8.71 -6.07 7.99
CA PHE A 56 -7.99 -4.93 7.43
C PHE A 56 -8.55 -4.59 6.06
N ASP A 57 -8.28 -3.38 5.60
CA ASP A 57 -8.57 -2.92 4.25
C ASP A 57 -7.45 -1.99 3.79
N GLY A 58 -7.38 -1.73 2.49
CA GLY A 58 -6.39 -0.80 1.99
C GLY A 58 -6.42 -0.68 0.48
N ASN A 59 -5.68 0.31 0.03
CA ASN A 59 -5.47 0.55 -1.39
C ASN A 59 -4.03 0.97 -1.64
N PHE A 60 -3.60 0.82 -2.88
CA PHE A 60 -2.33 1.35 -3.33
C PHE A 60 -2.44 1.81 -4.78
N SER A 61 -1.63 2.80 -5.14
CA SER A 61 -1.43 3.19 -6.54
C SER A 61 -0.10 2.65 -7.02
N TRP A 62 -0.08 2.21 -8.28
CA TRP A 62 1.11 1.67 -8.91
C TRP A 62 1.28 2.21 -10.33
N ASP A 63 2.49 2.66 -10.64
CA ASP A 63 2.94 3.01 -11.99
C ASP A 63 4.29 2.35 -12.23
N SER A 64 4.34 1.36 -13.11
CA SER A 64 5.58 0.64 -13.46
C SER A 64 6.66 1.55 -14.07
N ALA A 65 6.26 2.67 -14.69
CA ALA A 65 7.19 3.66 -15.23
C ALA A 65 7.73 4.63 -14.17
N LYS A 66 7.01 4.75 -13.02
CA LYS A 66 7.37 5.66 -11.93
C LYS A 66 7.07 4.99 -10.57
N PRO A 67 7.77 3.92 -10.19
CA PRO A 67 7.50 3.18 -8.94
C PRO A 67 7.54 4.07 -7.69
N GLU A 68 8.37 5.10 -7.70
CA GLU A 68 8.52 6.03 -6.58
C GLU A 68 7.32 6.97 -6.39
N ALA A 69 6.42 7.07 -7.38
CA ALA A 69 5.16 7.80 -7.26
C ALA A 69 4.05 6.98 -6.58
N SER A 70 4.30 5.70 -6.31
CA SER A 70 3.34 4.79 -5.66
C SER A 70 2.96 5.26 -4.27
N LYS A 71 1.71 4.99 -3.89
CA LYS A 71 1.17 5.31 -2.57
C LYS A 71 0.48 4.07 -2.02
N ILE A 72 0.55 3.89 -0.70
CA ILE A 72 -0.03 2.75 0.01
C ILE A 72 -0.75 3.28 1.24
N SER A 73 -1.98 2.85 1.45
CA SER A 73 -2.73 3.09 2.68
C SER A 73 -3.37 1.80 3.13
N VAL A 74 -3.16 1.44 4.40
CA VAL A 74 -3.73 0.25 5.04
C VAL A 74 -4.35 0.66 6.36
N ASP A 75 -5.59 0.24 6.58
CA ASP A 75 -6.32 0.37 7.84
C ASP A 75 -6.61 -1.04 8.36
N LEU A 76 -6.45 -1.26 9.67
CA LEU A 76 -6.77 -2.54 10.29
C LEU A 76 -7.51 -2.36 11.61
N LYS A 77 -8.32 -3.36 11.97
CA LYS A 77 -9.00 -3.45 13.26
C LYS A 77 -8.11 -4.19 14.26
N THR A 78 -7.68 -3.51 15.31
CA THR A 78 -6.77 -4.07 16.32
C THR A 78 -7.39 -5.26 17.06
N ALA A 79 -8.73 -5.28 17.22
CA ALA A 79 -9.45 -6.39 17.82
C ALA A 79 -9.47 -7.68 16.97
N SER A 80 -9.06 -7.61 15.71
CA SER A 80 -9.00 -8.76 14.81
C SER A 80 -7.71 -9.58 14.95
N LEU A 81 -6.87 -9.24 15.90
CA LEU A 81 -5.62 -9.97 16.15
C LEU A 81 -5.90 -11.45 16.44
N TRP A 82 -5.01 -12.29 15.95
CA TRP A 82 -5.09 -13.73 16.15
C TRP A 82 -3.67 -14.32 16.18
N SER A 83 -3.37 -15.10 17.19
CA SER A 83 -2.08 -15.76 17.37
C SER A 83 -2.21 -17.26 17.61
N ASN A 84 -3.36 -17.84 17.30
CA ASN A 84 -3.68 -19.25 17.53
C ASN A 84 -3.70 -19.65 19.03
N HIS A 85 -3.99 -18.70 19.94
CA HIS A 85 -4.10 -18.99 21.37
C HIS A 85 -5.03 -17.96 22.03
N ALA A 86 -6.25 -18.37 22.37
CA ALA A 86 -7.33 -17.47 22.80
C ALA A 86 -6.99 -16.61 24.05
N GLU A 87 -6.37 -17.19 25.08
CA GLU A 87 -6.02 -16.43 26.29
C GLU A 87 -4.90 -15.40 26.01
N ARG A 88 -3.95 -15.74 25.14
CA ARG A 88 -2.93 -14.79 24.69
C ARG A 88 -3.54 -13.66 23.87
N ASP A 89 -4.44 -13.97 22.95
CA ASP A 89 -5.12 -12.99 22.12
C ASP A 89 -5.93 -12.02 22.99
N LYS A 90 -6.65 -12.54 23.99
CA LYS A 90 -7.37 -11.74 24.99
C LYS A 90 -6.42 -10.82 25.78
N HIS A 91 -5.25 -11.31 26.18
CA HIS A 91 -4.28 -10.50 26.92
C HIS A 91 -3.64 -9.42 26.02
N ILE A 92 -3.27 -9.75 24.77
CA ILE A 92 -2.74 -8.77 23.83
C ILE A 92 -3.77 -7.67 23.51
N ALA A 93 -5.06 -8.03 23.47
CA ALA A 93 -6.14 -7.08 23.23
C ALA A 93 -6.47 -6.18 24.43
N SER A 94 -5.98 -6.53 25.64
CA SER A 94 -6.26 -5.78 26.87
C SER A 94 -5.51 -4.45 26.95
N ALA A 95 -5.83 -3.67 28.01
CA ALA A 95 -5.18 -2.40 28.30
C ALA A 95 -3.67 -2.52 28.58
N ASP A 96 -3.19 -3.74 28.91
CA ASP A 96 -1.76 -3.99 29.13
C ASP A 96 -0.92 -3.92 27.85
N PHE A 97 -1.57 -4.07 26.67
CA PHE A 97 -0.89 -4.07 25.37
C PHE A 97 -1.60 -3.16 24.36
N LEU A 98 -2.51 -3.70 23.51
CA LEU A 98 -3.09 -2.94 22.41
C LEU A 98 -4.26 -2.04 22.83
N ASP A 99 -4.90 -2.32 23.96
CA ASP A 99 -6.09 -1.61 24.44
C ASP A 99 -7.11 -1.37 23.31
N VAL A 100 -7.54 -2.48 22.70
CA VAL A 100 -8.36 -2.43 21.48
C VAL A 100 -9.71 -1.74 21.67
N LYS A 101 -10.17 -1.56 22.90
CA LYS A 101 -11.38 -0.80 23.22
C LYS A 101 -11.16 0.69 23.07
N LYS A 102 -9.99 1.18 23.43
CA LYS A 102 -9.62 2.60 23.35
C LYS A 102 -9.00 2.94 22.01
N TYR A 103 -8.28 2.00 21.42
CA TYR A 103 -7.56 2.14 20.14
C TYR A 103 -7.99 1.04 19.17
N PRO A 104 -9.23 1.11 18.64
CA PRO A 104 -9.81 0.04 17.83
C PRO A 104 -9.15 -0.10 16.46
N ASP A 105 -8.47 0.95 16.00
CA ASP A 105 -7.89 1.01 14.65
C ASP A 105 -6.39 1.22 14.71
N ALA A 106 -5.68 0.65 13.73
CA ALA A 106 -4.33 1.04 13.38
C ALA A 106 -4.28 1.34 11.88
N LYS A 107 -3.38 2.26 11.50
CA LYS A 107 -3.31 2.79 10.14
C LYS A 107 -1.87 2.97 9.71
N PHE A 108 -1.58 2.60 8.46
CA PHE A 108 -0.34 2.95 7.79
C PHE A 108 -0.64 3.80 6.55
N VAL A 109 0.12 4.88 6.36
CA VAL A 109 0.07 5.72 5.16
C VAL A 109 1.48 5.99 4.68
N SER A 110 1.80 5.58 3.46
CA SER A 110 3.12 5.83 2.89
C SER A 110 3.38 7.32 2.69
N THR A 111 4.60 7.74 2.99
CA THR A 111 5.11 9.10 2.75
C THR A 111 6.13 9.13 1.64
N SER A 112 6.83 8.02 1.40
CA SER A 112 7.76 7.88 0.27
C SER A 112 7.97 6.42 -0.11
N VAL A 113 8.27 6.21 -1.39
CA VAL A 113 8.70 4.93 -1.94
C VAL A 113 10.03 5.18 -2.64
N LYS A 114 11.05 4.37 -2.32
CA LYS A 114 12.39 4.47 -2.92
C LYS A 114 12.75 3.14 -3.54
N SER A 115 12.93 3.12 -4.85
CA SER A 115 13.41 1.92 -5.56
C SER A 115 14.79 1.53 -5.06
N THR A 116 14.98 0.22 -4.79
CA THR A 116 16.25 -0.36 -4.33
C THR A 116 16.77 -1.44 -5.29
N GLY A 117 16.03 -1.72 -6.36
CA GLY A 117 16.35 -2.67 -7.43
C GLY A 117 15.15 -2.82 -8.35
N ASP A 118 15.26 -3.65 -9.39
CA ASP A 118 14.24 -3.80 -10.44
C ASP A 118 12.83 -4.11 -9.92
N LYS A 119 12.75 -4.87 -8.83
CA LYS A 119 11.49 -5.33 -8.23
C LYS A 119 11.41 -5.07 -6.72
N THR A 120 12.28 -4.22 -6.19
CA THR A 120 12.36 -3.97 -4.76
C THR A 120 12.33 -2.48 -4.45
N ALA A 121 11.72 -2.13 -3.33
CA ALA A 121 11.66 -0.75 -2.86
C ALA A 121 11.68 -0.71 -1.32
N ASP A 122 12.17 0.39 -0.78
CA ASP A 122 11.93 0.79 0.60
C ASP A 122 10.70 1.70 0.63
N VAL A 123 9.68 1.29 1.40
CA VAL A 123 8.45 2.05 1.61
C VAL A 123 8.51 2.65 3.00
N THR A 124 8.56 3.96 3.07
CA THR A 124 8.47 4.71 4.33
C THR A 124 7.09 5.30 4.48
N GLY A 125 6.55 5.28 5.68
CA GLY A 125 5.24 5.84 5.97
C GLY A 125 4.99 5.99 7.45
N ASP A 126 3.89 6.64 7.78
CA ASP A 126 3.45 6.86 9.14
C ASP A 126 2.56 5.71 9.60
N LEU A 127 3.01 4.99 10.62
CA LEU A 127 2.22 3.99 11.33
C LEU A 127 1.61 4.60 12.58
N THR A 128 0.29 4.68 12.59
CA THR A 128 -0.50 5.04 13.78
C THR A 128 -1.01 3.76 14.42
N MET A 129 -0.61 3.49 15.66
CA MET A 129 -1.07 2.35 16.45
C MET A 129 -1.07 2.73 17.92
N HIS A 130 -2.08 2.29 18.69
CA HIS A 130 -2.21 2.57 20.11
C HIS A 130 -2.15 4.08 20.44
N GLY A 131 -2.74 4.93 19.58
CA GLY A 131 -2.75 6.39 19.72
C GLY A 131 -1.42 7.10 19.43
N VAL A 132 -0.40 6.38 18.97
CA VAL A 132 0.92 6.93 18.66
C VAL A 132 1.20 6.77 17.17
N THR A 133 1.69 7.85 16.54
CA THR A 133 2.14 7.83 15.15
C THR A 133 3.66 7.88 15.10
N LYS A 134 4.27 6.95 14.38
CA LYS A 134 5.73 6.92 14.15
C LYS A 134 6.04 6.59 12.70
N PRO A 135 7.09 7.17 12.12
CA PRO A 135 7.59 6.75 10.83
C PRO A 135 8.18 5.34 10.92
N VAL A 136 7.83 4.50 9.96
CA VAL A 136 8.39 3.15 9.78
C VAL A 136 8.79 2.96 8.34
N THR A 137 9.79 2.11 8.09
CA THR A 137 10.21 1.72 6.75
C THR A 137 10.21 0.21 6.65
N PHE A 138 9.62 -0.32 5.59
CA PHE A 138 9.69 -1.75 5.27
C PHE A 138 10.11 -1.96 3.82
N LYS A 139 10.61 -3.16 3.55
CA LYS A 139 10.98 -3.57 2.19
C LYS A 139 9.76 -4.10 1.46
N ALA A 140 9.54 -3.60 0.26
CA ALA A 140 8.52 -4.10 -0.66
C ALA A 140 9.19 -4.89 -1.79
N THR A 141 8.50 -5.94 -2.25
CA THR A 141 8.89 -6.71 -3.43
C THR A 141 7.70 -6.78 -4.37
N PHE A 142 7.90 -6.37 -5.60
CA PHE A 142 6.91 -6.52 -6.68
C PHE A 142 7.04 -7.92 -7.28
N ASN A 143 6.07 -8.78 -7.04
CA ASN A 143 6.07 -10.15 -7.55
C ASN A 143 5.60 -10.24 -9.00
N GLY A 144 4.71 -9.34 -9.41
CA GLY A 144 4.15 -9.27 -10.76
C GLY A 144 2.75 -8.67 -10.76
N GLU A 145 2.21 -8.51 -11.95
CA GLU A 145 0.83 -8.09 -12.19
C GLU A 145 0.22 -8.96 -13.30
N GLY A 146 -1.08 -9.15 -13.27
CA GLY A 146 -1.77 -9.97 -14.27
C GLY A 146 -3.27 -9.97 -14.06
N LYS A 147 -3.97 -10.69 -14.93
CA LYS A 147 -5.39 -10.98 -14.77
C LYS A 147 -5.54 -12.35 -14.12
N ASP A 148 -6.36 -12.40 -13.11
CA ASP A 148 -6.79 -13.67 -12.52
C ASP A 148 -7.69 -14.46 -13.48
N LEU A 149 -7.80 -15.79 -13.25
CA LEU A 149 -8.68 -16.69 -14.00
C LEU A 149 -10.15 -16.29 -13.89
N SER A 150 -10.55 -15.64 -12.83
CA SER A 150 -11.91 -15.09 -12.61
C SER A 150 -12.11 -13.69 -13.21
N LEU A 151 -11.14 -13.15 -13.97
CA LEU A 151 -11.12 -11.78 -14.51
C LEU A 151 -11.00 -10.69 -13.43
N ILE A 152 -10.67 -11.04 -12.20
CA ILE A 152 -10.33 -10.13 -11.12
C ILE A 152 -8.84 -9.78 -11.26
N HIS A 153 -8.48 -8.52 -11.06
CA HIS A 153 -7.08 -8.09 -11.06
C HIS A 153 -6.46 -8.38 -9.69
N ILE A 154 -5.41 -9.14 -9.70
CA ILE A 154 -4.58 -9.39 -8.51
C ILE A 154 -3.33 -8.52 -8.58
#